data_916e88f7dc786bf5ece3c3f351a54f83
#
_entry.id   916e88f7dc786bf5ece3c3f351a54f83
#
_cell.length_a   1.000
_cell.length_b   1.000
_cell.length_c   1.000
_cell.angle_alpha   90.00
_cell.angle_beta   90.00
_cell.angle_gamma   90.00
#
_symmetry.space_group_name_H-M   'P 1'
#
loop_
_entity.id
_entity.type
_entity.pdbx_description
1 polymer ?
#
loop_
_entity_poly.entity_id
_entity_poly.type
_entity_poly.pdbx_seq_one_letter_code
_entity_poly.pdbx_strand_id
1 'polypeptide(L)'
;AVAPADSSLLGLISVIAPIITSGNSVIVIASMASPIPAITLSECLATSDVIAGNINILTGDPAEIMPSLASHGDVNALDLTGITDPELQKALQIEAAGTVKRVRSAPVNPDWQATPSLSRLRAFTEVKTVWHPMGM
;
A
#
# COMPACT_ATOMS: atom_id res chain seq x y z
N ALA A 1 3.05 -1.50 -1.14
CA ALA A 1 2.40 -0.36 -1.80
C ALA A 1 3.40 0.43 -2.61
N VAL A 2 2.92 1.20 -3.61
CA VAL A 2 3.76 2.08 -4.43
C VAL A 2 3.20 3.49 -4.37
N ALA A 3 4.05 4.46 -3.99
CA ALA A 3 3.69 5.87 -3.96
C ALA A 3 3.59 6.45 -5.39
N PRO A 4 2.67 7.37 -5.67
CA PRO A 4 2.54 7.99 -6.97
C PRO A 4 3.73 8.92 -7.28
N ALA A 5 4.10 9.01 -8.55
CA ALA A 5 5.23 9.82 -9.00
C ALA A 5 4.94 11.32 -8.99
N ASP A 6 3.69 11.70 -9.20
CA ASP A 6 3.21 13.08 -9.30
C ASP A 6 2.96 13.77 -7.94
N SER A 7 2.99 13.01 -6.85
CA SER A 7 2.73 13.53 -5.49
C SER A 7 3.59 12.81 -4.45
N SER A 8 4.84 13.26 -4.33
CA SER A 8 5.89 12.58 -3.56
C SER A 8 5.67 12.53 -2.03
N LEU A 9 4.92 13.47 -1.46
CA LEU A 9 4.58 13.46 -0.03
C LEU A 9 3.10 13.20 0.20
N LEU A 10 2.20 14.02 -0.35
CA LEU A 10 0.76 13.88 -0.11
C LEU A 10 0.22 12.57 -0.68
N GLY A 11 0.65 12.18 -1.88
CA GLY A 11 0.32 10.89 -2.47
C GLY A 11 0.88 9.71 -1.67
N LEU A 12 2.12 9.82 -1.16
CA LEU A 12 2.72 8.82 -0.27
C LEU A 12 1.88 8.63 1.00
N ILE A 13 1.51 9.72 1.68
CA ILE A 13 0.66 9.68 2.87
C ILE A 13 -0.71 9.11 2.54
N SER A 14 -1.30 9.49 1.40
CA SER A 14 -2.59 8.96 0.95
C SER A 14 -2.58 7.45 0.70
N VAL A 15 -1.43 6.87 0.41
CA VAL A 15 -1.24 5.42 0.31
C VAL A 15 -1.04 4.79 1.68
N ILE A 16 -0.16 5.34 2.52
CA ILE A 16 0.20 4.77 3.83
C ILE A 16 -0.95 4.83 4.83
N ALA A 17 -1.58 6.00 4.98
CA ALA A 17 -2.52 6.27 6.06
C ALA A 17 -3.72 5.29 6.11
N PRO A 18 -4.40 4.94 5.00
CA PRO A 18 -5.49 3.96 5.03
C PRO A 18 -5.04 2.57 5.46
N ILE A 19 -3.82 2.18 5.14
CA ILE A 19 -3.27 0.85 5.47
C ILE A 19 -3.01 0.76 6.97
N ILE A 20 -2.30 1.74 7.54
CA ILE A 20 -1.96 1.73 8.97
C ILE A 20 -3.19 1.98 9.86
N THR A 21 -4.12 2.82 9.42
CA THR A 21 -5.37 3.10 10.15
C THR A 21 -6.24 1.85 10.28
N SER A 22 -6.16 0.93 9.31
CA SER A 22 -6.86 -0.36 9.35
C SER A 22 -6.11 -1.46 10.13
N GLY A 23 -5.03 -1.11 10.84
CA GLY A 23 -4.28 -2.02 11.71
C GLY A 23 -3.24 -2.87 11.01
N ASN A 24 -2.84 -2.51 9.78
CA ASN A 24 -1.82 -3.23 9.02
C ASN A 24 -0.45 -2.55 9.13
N SER A 25 0.61 -3.30 8.87
CA SER A 25 1.91 -2.75 8.53
C SER A 25 2.03 -2.54 7.02
N VAL A 26 2.94 -1.68 6.59
CA VAL A 26 3.14 -1.36 5.17
C VAL A 26 4.61 -1.36 4.80
N ILE A 27 4.90 -1.95 3.64
CA ILE A 27 6.12 -1.70 2.87
C ILE A 27 5.69 -0.81 1.71
N VAL A 28 6.28 0.37 1.60
CA VAL A 28 5.95 1.33 0.54
C VAL A 28 7.20 1.74 -0.23
N ILE A 29 7.11 1.68 -1.55
CA ILE A 29 8.15 2.17 -2.44
C ILE A 29 7.85 3.64 -2.70
N ALA A 30 8.82 4.50 -2.36
CA ALA A 30 8.73 5.95 -2.54
C ALA A 30 8.72 6.33 -4.03
N SER A 31 8.24 7.54 -4.33
CA SER A 31 8.35 8.10 -5.68
C SER A 31 9.81 8.10 -6.14
N MET A 32 10.10 7.43 -7.25
CA MET A 32 11.44 7.40 -7.83
C MET A 32 11.85 8.77 -8.38
N ALA A 33 10.88 9.57 -8.84
CA ALA A 33 11.13 10.91 -9.38
C ALA A 33 11.51 11.91 -8.27
N SER A 34 11.03 11.71 -7.02
CA SER A 34 11.29 12.60 -5.89
C SER A 34 11.27 11.83 -4.56
N PRO A 35 12.34 11.11 -4.21
CA PRO A 35 12.37 10.26 -3.02
C PRO A 35 12.63 11.01 -1.71
N ILE A 36 13.21 12.21 -1.76
CA ILE A 36 13.65 12.97 -0.57
C ILE A 36 12.52 13.20 0.45
N PRO A 37 11.30 13.61 0.07
CA PRO A 37 10.20 13.78 1.03
C PRO A 37 9.87 12.49 1.80
N ALA A 38 10.02 11.33 1.17
CA ALA A 38 9.80 10.04 1.82
C ALA A 38 10.90 9.72 2.86
N ILE A 39 12.16 10.08 2.57
CA ILE A 39 13.27 9.93 3.51
C ILE A 39 13.08 10.86 4.71
N THR A 40 12.75 12.14 4.49
CA THR A 40 12.44 13.07 5.57
C THR A 40 11.25 12.57 6.44
N LEU A 41 10.22 12.01 5.81
CA LEU A 41 9.13 11.39 6.54
C LEU A 41 9.62 10.20 7.39
N SER A 42 10.52 9.37 6.87
CA SER A 42 11.05 8.23 7.63
C SER A 42 11.85 8.67 8.86
N GLU A 43 12.58 9.78 8.79
CA GLU A 43 13.28 10.37 9.95
C GLU A 43 12.27 10.87 11.01
N CYS A 44 11.19 11.53 10.58
CA CYS A 44 10.11 11.93 11.50
C CYS A 44 9.43 10.73 12.14
N LEU A 45 9.17 9.67 11.39
CA LEU A 45 8.57 8.44 11.90
C LEU A 45 9.47 7.74 12.93
N ALA A 46 10.79 7.72 12.69
CA ALA A 46 11.77 7.10 13.60
C ALA A 46 11.82 7.77 14.99
N THR A 47 11.39 9.03 15.08
CA THR A 47 11.36 9.81 16.33
C THR A 47 9.94 10.02 16.87
N SER A 48 8.94 9.40 16.27
CA SER A 48 7.54 9.48 16.67
C SER A 48 7.10 8.28 17.50
N ASP A 49 5.82 8.29 17.93
CA ASP A 49 5.19 7.17 18.64
C ASP A 49 4.73 6.03 17.70
N VAL A 50 5.04 6.12 16.40
CA VAL A 50 4.73 5.04 15.44
C VAL A 50 5.62 3.84 15.74
N ILE A 51 5.01 2.68 15.93
CA ILE A 51 5.71 1.44 16.27
C ILE A 51 6.71 1.10 15.14
N ALA A 52 7.94 0.84 15.51
CA ALA A 52 9.00 0.45 14.58
C ALA A 52 8.58 -0.78 13.74
N GLY A 53 8.79 -0.72 12.42
CA GLY A 53 8.39 -1.77 11.50
C GLY A 53 6.96 -1.68 10.97
N ASN A 54 6.10 -0.81 11.51
CA ASN A 54 4.76 -0.61 10.96
C ASN A 54 4.78 0.09 9.59
N ILE A 55 5.73 1.00 9.38
CA ILE A 55 5.92 1.70 8.11
C ILE A 55 7.37 1.50 7.67
N ASN A 56 7.54 0.82 6.54
CA ASN A 56 8.84 0.53 5.95
C ASN A 56 8.91 1.21 4.58
N ILE A 57 9.75 2.23 4.46
CA ILE A 57 9.90 3.02 3.23
C ILE A 57 11.13 2.51 2.47
N LEU A 58 10.93 2.13 1.22
CA LEU A 58 11.97 1.72 0.30
C LEU A 58 12.13 2.77 -0.80
N THR A 59 13.34 2.93 -1.29
CA THR A 59 13.65 3.70 -2.51
C THR A 59 14.17 2.75 -3.57
N GLY A 60 13.80 2.96 -4.81
CA GLY A 60 14.22 2.13 -5.94
C GLY A 60 13.15 2.05 -7.02
N ASP A 61 13.44 1.28 -8.06
CA ASP A 61 12.51 1.07 -9.16
C ASP A 61 11.39 0.09 -8.73
N PRO A 62 10.12 0.52 -8.78
CA PRO A 62 9.00 -0.39 -8.51
C PRO A 62 8.97 -1.62 -9.43
N ALA A 63 9.46 -1.52 -10.67
CA ALA A 63 9.49 -2.64 -11.59
C ALA A 63 10.47 -3.74 -11.14
N GLU A 64 11.52 -3.40 -10.41
CA GLU A 64 12.48 -4.35 -9.85
C GLU A 64 12.01 -4.93 -8.50
N ILE A 65 11.40 -4.11 -7.65
CA ILE A 65 11.08 -4.48 -6.26
C ILE A 65 9.72 -5.18 -6.16
N MET A 66 8.70 -4.69 -6.87
CA MET A 66 7.32 -5.18 -6.72
C MET A 66 7.11 -6.64 -7.09
N PRO A 67 7.77 -7.25 -8.08
CA PRO A 67 7.61 -8.68 -8.35
C PRO A 67 7.92 -9.57 -7.14
N SER A 68 8.98 -9.26 -6.40
CA SER A 68 9.32 -9.98 -5.18
C SER A 68 8.27 -9.84 -4.09
N LEU A 69 7.67 -8.65 -3.92
CA LEU A 69 6.59 -8.42 -2.98
C LEU A 69 5.27 -9.06 -3.43
N ALA A 70 5.01 -9.08 -4.74
CA ALA A 70 3.80 -9.68 -5.30
C ALA A 70 3.77 -11.19 -5.13
N SER A 71 4.91 -11.87 -5.22
CA SER A 71 5.03 -13.32 -5.02
C SER A 71 5.19 -13.74 -3.55
N HIS A 72 5.57 -12.80 -2.64
CA HIS A 72 5.89 -13.14 -1.25
C HIS A 72 4.67 -13.61 -0.45
N GLY A 73 4.76 -14.78 0.20
CA GLY A 73 3.64 -15.40 0.93
C GLY A 73 3.06 -14.55 2.07
N ASP A 74 3.90 -13.78 2.78
CA ASP A 74 3.48 -12.99 3.94
C ASP A 74 2.93 -11.59 3.57
N VAL A 75 2.94 -11.23 2.28
CA VAL A 75 2.29 -10.01 1.79
C VAL A 75 0.83 -10.34 1.46
N ASN A 76 -0.12 -9.73 2.18
CA ASN A 76 -1.55 -10.03 2.05
C ASN A 76 -2.27 -9.15 1.04
N ALA A 77 -1.74 -7.97 0.73
CA ALA A 77 -2.36 -7.03 -0.19
C ALA A 77 -1.33 -6.19 -0.95
N LEU A 78 -1.68 -5.77 -2.16
CA LEU A 78 -0.90 -4.85 -2.97
C LEU A 78 -1.71 -3.58 -3.25
N ASP A 79 -1.10 -2.42 -3.02
CA ASP A 79 -1.59 -1.13 -3.53
C ASP A 79 -0.69 -0.68 -4.68
N LEU A 80 -1.22 -0.70 -5.89
CA LEU A 80 -0.52 -0.38 -7.13
C LEU A 80 -0.76 1.08 -7.55
N THR A 81 -1.11 1.95 -6.61
CA THR A 81 -1.46 3.37 -6.88
C THR A 81 -0.38 4.10 -7.69
N GLY A 82 0.90 3.84 -7.44
CA GLY A 82 2.01 4.47 -8.15
C GLY A 82 2.46 3.75 -9.44
N ILE A 83 1.85 2.64 -9.80
CA ILE A 83 2.18 1.91 -11.02
C ILE A 83 1.29 2.43 -12.16
N THR A 84 1.88 3.13 -13.12
CA THR A 84 1.17 3.68 -14.29
C THR A 84 1.26 2.77 -15.53
N ASP A 85 2.23 1.86 -15.57
CA ASP A 85 2.39 0.89 -16.67
C ASP A 85 1.34 -0.23 -16.55
N PRO A 86 0.43 -0.38 -17.53
CA PRO A 86 -0.61 -1.42 -17.52
C PRO A 86 -0.06 -2.85 -17.58
N GLU A 87 1.05 -3.06 -18.28
CA GLU A 87 1.64 -4.40 -18.40
C GLU A 87 2.26 -4.83 -17.08
N LEU A 88 2.95 -3.92 -16.39
CA LEU A 88 3.46 -4.19 -15.05
C LEU A 88 2.32 -4.43 -14.05
N GLN A 89 1.25 -3.61 -14.08
CA GLN A 89 0.07 -3.84 -13.24
C GLN A 89 -0.50 -5.24 -13.43
N LYS A 90 -0.67 -5.66 -14.69
CA LYS A 90 -1.20 -6.98 -15.05
C LYS A 90 -0.28 -8.11 -14.56
N ALA A 91 1.03 -7.98 -14.76
CA ALA A 91 2.00 -8.96 -14.27
C ALA A 91 1.93 -9.12 -12.74
N LEU A 92 1.91 -8.01 -12.01
CA LEU A 92 1.81 -8.02 -10.54
C LEU A 92 0.48 -8.61 -10.05
N GLN A 93 -0.63 -8.40 -10.76
CA GLN A 93 -1.91 -9.03 -10.45
C GLN A 93 -1.89 -10.55 -10.65
N ILE A 94 -1.22 -11.03 -11.70
CA ILE A 94 -1.05 -12.46 -11.96
C ILE A 94 -0.22 -13.11 -10.84
N GLU A 95 0.90 -12.51 -10.47
CA GLU A 95 1.73 -12.99 -9.36
C GLU A 95 0.95 -13.00 -8.02
N ALA A 96 0.20 -11.94 -7.75
CA ALA A 96 -0.61 -11.82 -6.54
C ALA A 96 -1.71 -12.88 -6.45
N ALA A 97 -2.25 -13.34 -7.57
CA ALA A 97 -3.28 -14.37 -7.63
C ALA A 97 -2.80 -15.72 -7.10
N GLY A 98 -1.51 -16.04 -7.24
CA GLY A 98 -0.91 -17.27 -6.74
C GLY A 98 -1.03 -17.47 -5.23
N THR A 99 -1.17 -16.37 -4.47
CA THR A 99 -1.33 -16.38 -3.00
C THR A 99 -2.61 -15.67 -2.54
N VAL A 100 -3.56 -15.48 -3.45
CA VAL A 100 -4.89 -14.90 -3.17
C VAL A 100 -4.82 -13.51 -2.50
N LYS A 101 -3.86 -12.68 -2.91
CA LYS A 101 -3.70 -11.33 -2.37
C LYS A 101 -4.82 -10.40 -2.84
N ARG A 102 -5.18 -9.46 -1.99
CA ARG A 102 -6.01 -8.32 -2.41
C ARG A 102 -5.17 -7.34 -3.21
N VAL A 103 -5.64 -6.95 -4.38
CA VAL A 103 -4.94 -5.98 -5.22
C VAL A 103 -5.83 -4.76 -5.46
N ARG A 104 -5.27 -3.60 -5.17
CA ARG A 104 -5.86 -2.32 -5.48
C ARG A 104 -5.12 -1.70 -6.65
N SER A 105 -5.82 -1.50 -7.76
CA SER A 105 -5.26 -0.86 -8.97
C SER A 105 -5.07 0.65 -8.76
N ALA A 106 -4.23 1.25 -9.60
CA ALA A 106 -4.03 2.69 -9.64
C ALA A 106 -5.36 3.43 -9.92
N PRO A 107 -5.65 4.51 -9.19
CA PRO A 107 -6.83 5.32 -9.44
C PRO A 107 -6.68 6.10 -10.75
N VAL A 108 -7.79 6.36 -11.41
CA VAL A 108 -7.83 7.26 -12.58
C VAL A 108 -8.01 8.70 -12.08
N ASN A 109 -7.10 9.61 -12.45
CA ASN A 109 -7.11 11.02 -12.06
C ASN A 109 -7.33 11.25 -10.55
N PRO A 110 -6.41 10.79 -9.70
CA PRO A 110 -6.57 10.90 -8.26
C PRO A 110 -6.52 12.37 -7.79
N ASP A 111 -7.43 12.73 -6.91
CA ASP A 111 -7.32 13.95 -6.11
C ASP A 111 -6.70 13.59 -4.76
N TRP A 112 -5.42 13.91 -4.61
CA TRP A 112 -4.67 13.61 -3.38
C TRP A 112 -5.09 14.45 -2.17
N GLN A 113 -5.86 15.53 -2.37
CA GLN A 113 -6.41 16.38 -1.31
C GLN A 113 -7.79 15.93 -0.84
N ALA A 114 -8.44 15.06 -1.61
CA ALA A 114 -9.76 14.55 -1.24
C ALA A 114 -9.72 13.69 0.03
N THR A 115 -10.77 13.79 0.83
CA THR A 115 -10.95 12.91 1.99
C THR A 115 -11.00 11.44 1.54
N PRO A 116 -10.20 10.55 2.14
CA PRO A 116 -10.21 9.14 1.79
C PRO A 116 -11.59 8.52 1.98
N SER A 117 -12.05 7.75 0.99
CA SER A 117 -13.32 7.04 1.08
C SER A 117 -13.24 5.84 2.02
N LEU A 118 -14.37 5.44 2.60
CA LEU A 118 -14.46 4.21 3.41
C LEU A 118 -14.06 2.97 2.62
N SER A 119 -14.28 2.94 1.30
CA SER A 119 -13.85 1.82 0.46
C SER A 119 -12.32 1.69 0.43
N ARG A 120 -11.58 2.81 0.52
CA ARG A 120 -10.13 2.78 0.60
C ARG A 120 -9.63 2.17 1.91
N LEU A 121 -10.26 2.49 3.03
CA LEU A 121 -9.96 1.87 4.33
C LEU A 121 -10.27 0.37 4.32
N ARG A 122 -11.45 0.00 3.80
CA ARG A 122 -11.89 -1.41 3.74
C ARG A 122 -11.06 -2.27 2.79
N ALA A 123 -10.37 -1.67 1.82
CA ALA A 123 -9.54 -2.42 0.87
C ALA A 123 -8.44 -3.25 1.55
N PHE A 124 -8.02 -2.86 2.76
CA PHE A 124 -6.95 -3.51 3.53
C PHE A 124 -7.46 -4.24 4.76
N THR A 125 -8.77 -4.46 4.86
CA THR A 125 -9.38 -5.24 5.95
C THR A 125 -9.94 -6.55 5.42
N GLU A 126 -10.01 -7.55 6.28
CA GLU A 126 -10.63 -8.83 5.99
C GLU A 126 -11.92 -8.97 6.78
N VAL A 127 -13.00 -9.35 6.09
CA VAL A 127 -14.31 -9.61 6.73
C VAL A 127 -14.37 -11.09 7.08
N LYS A 128 -14.51 -11.40 8.37
CA LYS A 128 -14.75 -12.74 8.87
C LYS A 128 -16.21 -12.89 9.29
N THR A 129 -16.89 -13.93 8.79
CA THR A 129 -18.21 -14.32 9.27
C THR A 129 -18.06 -15.36 10.36
N VAL A 130 -18.59 -15.08 11.53
CA VAL A 130 -18.56 -16.01 12.67
C VAL A 130 -19.99 -16.46 12.94
N TRP A 131 -20.22 -17.77 12.93
CA TRP A 131 -21.49 -18.38 13.31
C TRP A 131 -21.42 -18.83 14.76
N HIS A 132 -22.25 -18.22 15.62
CA HIS A 132 -22.43 -18.71 16.98
C HIS A 132 -23.76 -19.45 17.04
N PRO A 133 -23.80 -20.76 17.40
CA PRO A 133 -25.05 -21.42 17.71
C PRO A 133 -25.66 -20.74 18.93
N MET A 134 -26.85 -20.16 18.78
CA MET A 134 -27.60 -19.73 19.93
C MET A 134 -28.19 -21.02 20.56
N GLY A 135 -27.63 -21.39 21.72
CA GLY A 135 -28.21 -22.46 22.54
C GLY A 135 -29.63 -22.05 22.96
N MET A 136 -30.60 -22.94 22.72
CA MET A 136 -31.92 -22.83 23.32
C MET A 136 -31.84 -23.27 24.79
#